data_ebc10a154cd731508fedc007f61d1f6c
#
_entry.id   ebc10a154cd731508fedc007f61d1f6c
#
_cell.length_a   1.000
_cell.length_b   1.000
_cell.length_c   1.000
_cell.angle_alpha   90.00
_cell.angle_beta   90.00
_cell.angle_gamma   90.00
#
_symmetry.space_group_name_H-M   'P 1'
#
loop_
_entity.id
_entity.type
_entity.pdbx_description
1 polymer ?
#
loop_
_entity_poly.entity_id
_entity_poly.type
_entity_poly.pdbx_seq_one_letter_code
_entity_poly.pdbx_strand_id
1 'polypeptide(L)'
;MVIAPHPDDESCGLGGTIALHRRQDDPVHLLFVTDGTSGDPDGRIGDVAATRRAEACAAADVLGGCEISFLGLPDGHEVTESDLRMGEDLFALALEEAQPDLVYVPWEEEAHTDHAHSCRVLNRLLDRRTDMRPRVLEYEVWSPLPADWIVDITETAEVKRQAMLAHASQCAYTDYPHQLMGLAAHRSLYLPKTSRYGEAFREGSRSRQR
;
A
#
# COMPACT_ATOMS: atom_id res chain seq x y z
N MET A 1 -1.58 -1.90 10.04
CA MET A 1 -1.87 -2.71 8.82
C MET A 1 -1.70 -1.84 7.59
N VAL A 2 -1.20 -2.41 6.50
CA VAL A 2 -1.13 -1.77 5.17
C VAL A 2 -2.01 -2.56 4.22
N ILE A 3 -3.01 -1.94 3.62
CA ILE A 3 -3.82 -2.51 2.55
C ILE A 3 -3.15 -2.12 1.24
N ALA A 4 -2.59 -3.09 0.54
CA ALA A 4 -1.93 -2.94 -0.75
C ALA A 4 -2.78 -3.65 -1.82
N PRO A 5 -3.35 -2.90 -2.79
CA PRO A 5 -4.13 -3.50 -3.87
C PRO A 5 -3.35 -4.56 -4.64
N HIS A 6 -2.11 -4.30 -5.00
CA HIS A 6 -1.23 -5.23 -5.70
C HIS A 6 0.06 -5.49 -4.91
N PRO A 7 0.72 -6.65 -5.14
CA PRO A 7 2.06 -6.90 -4.61
C PRO A 7 3.09 -5.98 -5.30
N ASP A 8 3.41 -4.85 -4.69
CA ASP A 8 4.38 -3.78 -4.97
C ASP A 8 3.92 -2.42 -4.40
N ASP A 9 2.62 -2.19 -4.22
CA ASP A 9 2.06 -0.90 -3.77
C ASP A 9 2.56 -0.51 -2.37
N GLU A 10 2.79 -1.47 -1.49
CA GLU A 10 3.33 -1.25 -0.14
C GLU A 10 4.75 -0.65 -0.20
N SER A 11 5.58 -1.17 -1.09
CA SER A 11 6.94 -0.70 -1.30
C SER A 11 6.97 0.64 -2.03
N CYS A 12 6.13 0.77 -3.05
CA CYS A 12 6.01 1.95 -3.89
C CYS A 12 5.44 3.16 -3.13
N GLY A 13 4.33 2.97 -2.42
CA GLY A 13 3.63 4.05 -1.74
C GLY A 13 4.29 4.48 -0.43
N LEU A 14 4.58 3.50 0.45
CA LEU A 14 4.98 3.80 1.83
C LEU A 14 6.09 2.92 2.40
N GLY A 15 6.94 2.33 1.57
CA GLY A 15 8.02 1.43 2.01
C GLY A 15 8.98 2.06 3.03
N GLY A 16 9.25 3.36 2.92
CA GLY A 16 10.07 4.09 3.88
C GLY A 16 9.41 4.20 5.26
N THR A 17 8.10 4.48 5.28
CA THR A 17 7.31 4.55 6.52
C THR A 17 7.15 3.18 7.17
N ILE A 18 6.94 2.11 6.37
CA ILE A 18 6.94 0.73 6.87
C ILE A 18 8.26 0.42 7.59
N ALA A 19 9.39 0.75 6.95
CA ALA A 19 10.70 0.53 7.54
C ALA A 19 10.93 1.36 8.82
N LEU A 20 10.35 2.57 8.94
CA LEU A 20 10.37 3.35 10.18
C LEU A 20 9.58 2.66 11.28
N HIS A 21 8.38 2.14 11.02
CA HIS A 21 7.61 1.34 11.97
C HIS A 21 8.41 0.13 12.45
N ARG A 22 9.00 -0.63 11.52
CA ARG A 22 9.79 -1.81 11.87
C ARG A 22 11.04 -1.50 12.70
N ARG A 23 11.65 -0.33 12.51
CA ARG A 23 12.77 0.14 13.38
C ARG A 23 12.33 0.49 14.80
N GLN A 24 11.04 0.74 15.01
CA GLN A 24 10.45 1.00 16.33
C GLN A 24 9.82 -0.27 16.93
N ASP A 25 10.05 -1.43 16.32
CA ASP A 25 9.45 -2.72 16.66
C ASP A 25 7.91 -2.75 16.59
N ASP A 26 7.30 -1.79 15.89
CA ASP A 26 5.86 -1.82 15.62
C ASP A 26 5.51 -3.04 14.75
N PRO A 27 4.49 -3.83 15.11
CA PRO A 27 4.02 -4.92 14.25
C PRO A 27 3.39 -4.34 12.98
N VAL A 28 3.85 -4.81 11.82
CA VAL A 28 3.31 -4.41 10.51
C VAL A 28 2.76 -5.63 9.81
N HIS A 29 1.49 -5.53 9.38
CA HIS A 29 0.81 -6.53 8.58
C HIS A 29 0.50 -5.95 7.20
N LEU A 30 0.98 -6.61 6.15
CA LEU A 30 0.73 -6.29 4.75
C LEU A 30 -0.43 -7.17 4.24
N LEU A 31 -1.52 -6.54 3.83
CA LEU A 31 -2.69 -7.20 3.26
C LEU A 31 -2.75 -6.92 1.76
N PHE A 32 -2.37 -7.90 0.94
CA PHE A 32 -2.48 -7.82 -0.51
C PHE A 32 -3.89 -8.24 -0.97
N VAL A 33 -4.55 -7.36 -1.74
CA VAL A 33 -5.96 -7.51 -2.09
C VAL A 33 -6.13 -8.40 -3.31
N THR A 34 -5.42 -8.09 -4.41
CA THR A 34 -5.53 -8.84 -5.65
C THR A 34 -4.39 -9.85 -5.83
N ASP A 35 -4.56 -10.75 -6.80
CA ASP A 35 -3.52 -11.71 -7.17
C ASP A 35 -2.42 -11.10 -8.06
N GLY A 36 -2.63 -9.88 -8.55
CA GLY A 36 -1.69 -9.13 -9.37
C GLY A 36 -1.46 -9.70 -10.76
N THR A 37 -2.33 -10.59 -11.27
CA THR A 37 -2.09 -11.34 -12.51
C THR A 37 -2.10 -10.49 -13.78
N SER A 38 -2.72 -9.28 -13.76
CA SER A 38 -2.66 -8.32 -14.86
C SER A 38 -1.30 -7.62 -15.02
N GLY A 39 -0.38 -7.82 -14.07
CA GLY A 39 0.96 -7.22 -14.09
C GLY A 39 1.96 -7.86 -15.07
N ASP A 40 1.50 -8.72 -16.00
CA ASP A 40 2.32 -9.34 -17.05
C ASP A 40 1.65 -9.18 -18.43
N PRO A 41 1.56 -7.96 -18.98
CA PRO A 41 0.87 -7.70 -20.23
C PRO A 41 1.49 -8.40 -21.44
N ASP A 42 2.76 -8.74 -21.38
CA ASP A 42 3.49 -9.39 -22.49
C ASP A 42 3.55 -10.93 -22.36
N GLY A 43 3.03 -11.49 -21.25
CA GLY A 43 3.05 -12.94 -21.02
C GLY A 43 4.46 -13.52 -20.84
N ARG A 44 5.37 -12.77 -20.20
CA ARG A 44 6.77 -13.18 -19.99
C ARG A 44 6.96 -14.02 -18.74
N ILE A 45 6.00 -14.01 -17.83
CA ILE A 45 6.05 -14.66 -16.51
C ILE A 45 5.15 -15.89 -16.56
N GLY A 46 5.67 -17.07 -16.21
CA GLY A 46 4.89 -18.31 -16.29
C GLY A 46 3.71 -18.33 -15.31
N ASP A 47 4.00 -18.24 -14.01
CA ASP A 47 2.98 -18.12 -12.95
C ASP A 47 3.12 -16.74 -12.28
N VAL A 48 2.33 -15.79 -12.77
CA VAL A 48 2.40 -14.39 -12.33
C VAL A 48 2.05 -14.27 -10.85
N ALA A 49 0.97 -14.91 -10.40
CA ALA A 49 0.54 -14.81 -9.01
C ALA A 49 1.58 -15.39 -8.04
N ALA A 50 2.16 -16.56 -8.36
CA ALA A 50 3.19 -17.15 -7.53
C ALA A 50 4.48 -16.31 -7.53
N THR A 51 4.87 -15.76 -8.68
CA THR A 51 6.05 -14.90 -8.81
C THR A 51 5.89 -13.66 -7.96
N ARG A 52 4.78 -12.92 -8.12
CA ARG A 52 4.53 -11.67 -7.39
C ARG A 52 4.38 -11.90 -5.88
N ARG A 53 3.80 -13.03 -5.46
CA ARG A 53 3.77 -13.42 -4.03
C ARG A 53 5.17 -13.64 -3.46
N ALA A 54 6.05 -14.31 -4.19
CA ALA A 54 7.43 -14.53 -3.76
C ALA A 54 8.21 -13.20 -3.67
N GLU A 55 8.01 -12.31 -4.62
CA GLU A 55 8.59 -10.96 -4.63
C GLU A 55 8.09 -10.11 -3.44
N ALA A 56 6.78 -10.15 -3.14
CA ALA A 56 6.20 -9.46 -1.98
C ALA A 56 6.77 -9.99 -0.65
N CYS A 57 6.99 -11.31 -0.53
CA CYS A 57 7.67 -11.88 0.64
C CYS A 57 9.11 -11.35 0.76
N ALA A 58 9.86 -11.32 -0.33
CA ALA A 58 11.21 -10.77 -0.34
C ALA A 58 11.24 -9.27 0.00
N ALA A 59 10.29 -8.49 -0.52
CA ALA A 59 10.14 -7.07 -0.18
C ALA A 59 9.82 -6.86 1.31
N ALA A 60 8.93 -7.67 1.87
CA ALA A 60 8.59 -7.62 3.29
C ALA A 60 9.80 -7.93 4.20
N ASP A 61 10.67 -8.86 3.81
CA ASP A 61 11.92 -9.14 4.51
C ASP A 61 12.86 -7.92 4.48
N VAL A 62 12.99 -7.27 3.32
CA VAL A 62 13.78 -6.04 3.14
C VAL A 62 13.22 -4.90 4.01
N LEU A 63 11.89 -4.78 4.12
CA LEU A 63 11.22 -3.76 4.93
C LEU A 63 11.37 -3.97 6.45
N GLY A 64 11.96 -5.09 6.88
CA GLY A 64 12.25 -5.38 8.29
C GLY A 64 11.41 -6.51 8.89
N GLY A 65 10.85 -7.38 8.03
CA GLY A 65 10.06 -8.55 8.44
C GLY A 65 8.61 -8.17 8.82
N CYS A 66 7.73 -8.13 7.83
CA CYS A 66 6.30 -7.86 8.02
C CYS A 66 5.51 -9.16 7.97
N GLU A 67 4.39 -9.22 8.69
CA GLU A 67 3.38 -10.26 8.48
C GLU A 67 2.67 -10.02 7.15
N ILE A 68 2.26 -11.10 6.46
CA ILE A 68 1.68 -11.01 5.13
C ILE A 68 0.43 -11.85 5.02
N SER A 69 -0.61 -11.28 4.41
CA SER A 69 -1.80 -11.99 3.97
C SER A 69 -2.15 -11.63 2.53
N PHE A 70 -2.69 -12.61 1.78
CA PHE A 70 -3.15 -12.44 0.41
C PHE A 70 -4.62 -12.82 0.32
N LEU A 71 -5.47 -11.90 -0.12
CA LEU A 71 -6.89 -12.19 -0.36
C LEU A 71 -7.11 -12.92 -1.69
N GLY A 72 -6.25 -12.66 -2.68
CA GLY A 72 -6.28 -13.33 -3.98
C GLY A 72 -7.50 -12.98 -4.83
N LEU A 73 -8.04 -11.77 -4.67
CA LEU A 73 -9.10 -11.28 -5.56
C LEU A 73 -8.55 -11.09 -6.99
N PRO A 74 -9.39 -11.19 -8.03
CA PRO A 74 -8.95 -10.94 -9.39
C PRO A 74 -8.43 -9.51 -9.57
N ASP A 75 -7.35 -9.36 -10.34
CA ASP A 75 -6.73 -8.09 -10.69
C ASP A 75 -7.32 -7.51 -11.99
N GLY A 76 -7.51 -6.19 -12.05
CA GLY A 76 -7.80 -5.44 -13.28
C GLY A 76 -9.18 -5.69 -13.91
N HIS A 77 -10.15 -6.22 -13.19
CA HIS A 77 -11.50 -6.42 -13.69
C HIS A 77 -12.46 -5.28 -13.30
N GLU A 78 -13.58 -5.16 -14.02
CA GLU A 78 -14.63 -4.22 -13.63
C GLU A 78 -15.29 -4.66 -12.33
N VAL A 79 -15.19 -3.82 -11.29
CA VAL A 79 -15.66 -4.13 -9.94
C VAL A 79 -17.16 -3.92 -9.84
N THR A 80 -17.87 -4.97 -9.47
CA THR A 80 -19.33 -4.95 -9.25
C THR A 80 -19.68 -4.66 -7.78
N GLU A 81 -20.97 -4.40 -7.51
CA GLU A 81 -21.46 -4.25 -6.13
C GLU A 81 -21.31 -5.56 -5.31
N SER A 82 -21.31 -6.72 -5.98
CA SER A 82 -21.02 -8.02 -5.33
C SER A 82 -19.57 -8.12 -4.89
N ASP A 83 -18.64 -7.64 -5.71
CA ASP A 83 -17.20 -7.65 -5.41
C ASP A 83 -16.87 -6.71 -4.24
N LEU A 84 -17.53 -5.54 -4.20
CA LEU A 84 -17.38 -4.61 -3.07
C LEU A 84 -17.84 -5.26 -1.76
N ARG A 85 -18.98 -5.99 -1.75
CA ARG A 85 -19.47 -6.69 -0.55
C ARG A 85 -18.54 -7.81 -0.12
N MET A 86 -18.06 -8.60 -1.06
CA MET A 86 -17.08 -9.66 -0.77
C MET A 86 -15.79 -9.05 -0.20
N GLY A 87 -15.33 -7.95 -0.76
CA GLY A 87 -14.19 -7.20 -0.23
C GLY A 87 -14.41 -6.69 1.20
N GLU A 88 -15.62 -6.16 1.51
CA GLU A 88 -15.98 -5.73 2.87
C GLU A 88 -15.90 -6.91 3.86
N ASP A 89 -16.41 -8.09 3.51
CA ASP A 89 -16.37 -9.28 4.37
C ASP A 89 -14.91 -9.75 4.61
N LEU A 90 -14.07 -9.76 3.55
CA LEU A 90 -12.66 -10.15 3.65
C LEU A 90 -11.85 -9.14 4.47
N PHE A 91 -12.08 -7.85 4.27
CA PHE A 91 -11.41 -6.81 5.07
C PHE A 91 -11.87 -6.86 6.54
N ALA A 92 -13.14 -7.16 6.81
CA ALA A 92 -13.63 -7.33 8.16
C ALA A 92 -12.87 -8.46 8.89
N LEU A 93 -12.72 -9.62 8.25
CA LEU A 93 -11.96 -10.74 8.81
C LEU A 93 -10.49 -10.37 9.09
N ALA A 94 -9.83 -9.72 8.14
CA ALA A 94 -8.43 -9.30 8.30
C ALA A 94 -8.26 -8.27 9.42
N LEU A 95 -9.18 -7.31 9.55
CA LEU A 95 -9.14 -6.31 10.61
C LEU A 95 -9.49 -6.91 11.99
N GLU A 96 -10.40 -7.89 12.05
CA GLU A 96 -10.73 -8.61 13.29
C GLU A 96 -9.53 -9.43 13.80
N GLU A 97 -8.82 -10.08 12.89
CA GLU A 97 -7.64 -10.88 13.25
C GLU A 97 -6.46 -10.01 13.70
N ALA A 98 -6.13 -8.98 12.92
CA ALA A 98 -4.95 -8.15 13.18
C ALA A 98 -5.20 -7.03 14.21
N GLN A 99 -6.44 -6.61 14.44
CA GLN A 99 -6.85 -5.53 15.35
C GLN A 99 -5.94 -4.28 15.28
N PRO A 100 -5.70 -3.70 14.09
CA PRO A 100 -4.75 -2.63 13.92
C PRO A 100 -5.25 -1.31 14.55
N ASP A 101 -4.35 -0.57 15.22
CA ASP A 101 -4.61 0.81 15.65
C ASP A 101 -4.61 1.77 14.46
N LEU A 102 -3.80 1.46 13.43
CA LEU A 102 -3.60 2.28 12.24
C LEU A 102 -3.67 1.43 10.97
N VAL A 103 -4.47 1.89 10.01
CA VAL A 103 -4.59 1.30 8.68
C VAL A 103 -4.14 2.31 7.63
N TYR A 104 -3.23 1.88 6.78
CA TYR A 104 -2.86 2.59 5.55
C TYR A 104 -3.60 1.97 4.37
N VAL A 105 -4.13 2.81 3.48
CA VAL A 105 -4.85 2.40 2.27
C VAL A 105 -4.56 3.42 1.15
N PRO A 106 -4.50 3.05 -0.14
CA PRO A 106 -4.40 4.04 -1.21
C PRO A 106 -5.55 5.05 -1.15
N TRP A 107 -5.31 6.29 -1.56
CA TRP A 107 -6.35 7.31 -1.49
C TRP A 107 -7.47 7.11 -2.53
N GLU A 108 -8.65 7.65 -2.26
CA GLU A 108 -9.87 7.34 -3.03
C GLU A 108 -9.84 7.86 -4.47
N GLU A 109 -9.05 8.92 -4.76
CA GLU A 109 -8.93 9.51 -6.09
C GLU A 109 -7.67 9.03 -6.84
N GLU A 110 -7.13 7.87 -6.48
CA GLU A 110 -6.02 7.23 -7.17
C GLU A 110 -6.44 6.88 -8.62
N ALA A 111 -5.51 7.01 -9.56
CA ALA A 111 -5.78 6.76 -10.98
C ALA A 111 -6.07 5.28 -11.28
N HIS A 112 -5.49 4.36 -10.52
CA HIS A 112 -5.76 2.94 -10.65
C HIS A 112 -7.07 2.58 -9.95
N THR A 113 -7.96 1.88 -10.67
CA THR A 113 -9.29 1.53 -10.17
C THR A 113 -9.25 0.66 -8.91
N ASP A 114 -8.36 -0.34 -8.85
CA ASP A 114 -8.25 -1.24 -7.70
C ASP A 114 -7.75 -0.50 -6.44
N HIS A 115 -6.93 0.56 -6.61
CA HIS A 115 -6.52 1.42 -5.52
C HIS A 115 -7.71 2.19 -4.94
N ALA A 116 -8.45 2.87 -5.81
CA ALA A 116 -9.65 3.60 -5.41
C ALA A 116 -10.72 2.68 -4.80
N HIS A 117 -10.88 1.45 -5.34
CA HIS A 117 -11.81 0.47 -4.81
C HIS A 117 -11.42 -0.03 -3.42
N SER A 118 -10.15 -0.29 -3.17
CA SER A 118 -9.67 -0.72 -1.83
C SER A 118 -9.99 0.33 -0.76
N CYS A 119 -9.79 1.62 -1.07
CA CYS A 119 -10.20 2.71 -0.18
C CYS A 119 -11.72 2.73 0.04
N ARG A 120 -12.51 2.58 -1.02
CA ARG A 120 -13.97 2.58 -0.96
C ARG A 120 -14.51 1.40 -0.15
N VAL A 121 -13.95 0.20 -0.33
CA VAL A 121 -14.31 -1.00 0.46
C VAL A 121 -14.05 -0.77 1.94
N LEU A 122 -12.87 -0.26 2.30
CA LEU A 122 -12.53 0.04 3.70
C LEU A 122 -13.50 1.07 4.31
N ASN A 123 -13.76 2.17 3.60
CA ASN A 123 -14.67 3.21 4.08
C ASN A 123 -16.08 2.65 4.31
N ARG A 124 -16.64 1.89 3.36
CA ARG A 124 -17.96 1.25 3.49
C ARG A 124 -18.03 0.28 4.67
N LEU A 125 -16.99 -0.54 4.86
CA LEU A 125 -16.91 -1.45 6.00
C LEU A 125 -16.94 -0.67 7.32
N LEU A 126 -16.07 0.32 7.47
CA LEU A 126 -15.96 1.10 8.70
C LEU A 126 -17.21 1.95 9.01
N ASP A 127 -17.98 2.33 7.98
CA ASP A 127 -19.27 3.01 8.17
C ASP A 127 -20.34 2.06 8.76
N ARG A 128 -20.28 0.78 8.39
CA ARG A 128 -21.19 -0.26 8.93
C ARG A 128 -20.73 -0.81 10.28
N ARG A 129 -19.42 -1.00 10.44
CA ARG A 129 -18.79 -1.57 11.62
C ARG A 129 -18.27 -0.47 12.55
N THR A 130 -19.22 0.14 13.28
CA THR A 130 -18.90 1.23 14.22
C THR A 130 -18.13 0.79 15.47
N ASP A 131 -18.04 -0.50 15.70
CA ASP A 131 -17.20 -1.16 16.70
C ASP A 131 -15.72 -1.18 16.31
N MET A 132 -15.40 -1.15 15.01
CA MET A 132 -14.02 -1.03 14.49
C MET A 132 -13.65 0.45 14.35
N ARG A 133 -12.53 0.86 14.97
CA ARG A 133 -12.12 2.28 15.01
C ARG A 133 -10.62 2.48 14.79
N PRO A 134 -9.99 1.83 13.80
CA PRO A 134 -8.61 2.15 13.49
C PRO A 134 -8.52 3.61 13.02
N ARG A 135 -7.39 4.24 13.25
CA ARG A 135 -7.04 5.44 12.50
C ARG A 135 -6.77 5.03 11.05
N VAL A 136 -7.23 5.81 10.08
CA VAL A 136 -7.00 5.54 8.66
C VAL A 136 -6.17 6.66 8.06
N LEU A 137 -5.06 6.32 7.43
CA LEU A 137 -4.25 7.22 6.61
C LEU A 137 -4.25 6.72 5.16
N GLU A 138 -4.63 7.61 4.26
CA GLU A 138 -4.57 7.39 2.82
C GLU A 138 -3.15 7.70 2.33
N TYR A 139 -2.61 6.86 1.43
CA TYR A 139 -1.30 7.05 0.81
C TYR A 139 -1.38 7.12 -0.71
N GLU A 140 -0.38 7.72 -1.35
CA GLU A 140 -0.27 7.84 -2.80
C GLU A 140 0.61 6.73 -3.40
N VAL A 141 0.26 6.30 -4.60
CA VAL A 141 1.09 5.42 -5.42
C VAL A 141 1.32 6.05 -6.80
N TRP A 142 0.29 6.07 -7.65
CA TRP A 142 0.37 6.61 -9.01
C TRP A 142 -0.02 8.09 -9.10
N SER A 143 -1.00 8.50 -8.30
CA SER A 143 -1.53 9.86 -8.31
C SER A 143 -1.13 10.60 -7.05
N PRO A 144 -0.40 11.74 -7.17
CA PRO A 144 -0.04 12.56 -6.01
C PRO A 144 -1.27 13.04 -5.26
N LEU A 145 -1.35 12.75 -3.96
CA LEU A 145 -2.46 13.16 -3.11
C LEU A 145 -2.24 14.56 -2.51
N PRO A 146 -3.32 15.31 -2.19
CA PRO A 146 -3.23 16.52 -1.36
C PRO A 146 -2.94 16.11 0.09
N ALA A 147 -1.67 16.18 0.49
CA ALA A 147 -1.19 15.64 1.75
C ALA A 147 -1.57 16.51 2.96
N ASP A 148 -2.01 15.85 4.03
CA ASP A 148 -2.12 16.45 5.37
C ASP A 148 -0.80 16.26 6.16
N TRP A 149 -0.05 15.17 5.84
CA TRP A 149 1.17 14.75 6.50
C TRP A 149 2.26 14.37 5.50
N ILE A 150 3.50 14.76 5.81
CA ILE A 150 4.69 14.25 5.11
C ILE A 150 5.60 13.63 6.18
N VAL A 151 5.88 12.35 6.01
CA VAL A 151 6.81 11.60 6.86
C VAL A 151 8.21 11.69 6.25
N ASP A 152 9.19 12.13 7.03
CA ASP A 152 10.59 12.11 6.62
C ASP A 152 11.12 10.67 6.62
N ILE A 153 11.41 10.16 5.44
CA ILE A 153 11.94 8.80 5.23
C ILE A 153 13.41 8.82 4.81
N THR A 154 14.11 9.93 5.01
CA THR A 154 15.51 10.09 4.57
C THR A 154 16.40 8.93 5.03
N GLU A 155 16.22 8.47 6.26
CA GLU A 155 17.01 7.38 6.84
C GLU A 155 16.59 5.99 6.33
N THR A 156 15.37 5.83 5.81
CA THR A 156 14.83 4.56 5.31
C THR A 156 14.64 4.55 3.79
N ALA A 157 15.03 5.63 3.11
CA ALA A 157 14.87 5.77 1.65
C ALA A 157 15.56 4.65 0.87
N GLU A 158 16.74 4.20 1.31
CA GLU A 158 17.44 3.08 0.66
C GLU A 158 16.71 1.76 0.89
N VAL A 159 16.13 1.54 2.07
CA VAL A 159 15.30 0.36 2.35
C VAL A 159 14.08 0.33 1.40
N LYS A 160 13.36 1.46 1.26
CA LYS A 160 12.28 1.61 0.28
C LYS A 160 12.74 1.25 -1.13
N ARG A 161 13.88 1.79 -1.56
CA ARG A 161 14.42 1.51 -2.90
C ARG A 161 14.73 0.03 -3.10
N GLN A 162 15.30 -0.64 -2.12
CA GLN A 162 15.59 -2.08 -2.18
C GLN A 162 14.31 -2.93 -2.16
N ALA A 163 13.29 -2.53 -1.40
CA ALA A 163 11.99 -3.20 -1.39
C ALA A 163 11.32 -3.11 -2.76
N MET A 164 11.31 -1.94 -3.41
CA MET A 164 10.82 -1.81 -4.79
C MET A 164 11.58 -2.72 -5.77
N LEU A 165 12.90 -2.82 -5.65
CA LEU A 165 13.73 -3.70 -6.51
C LEU A 165 13.47 -5.19 -6.28
N ALA A 166 12.93 -5.60 -5.13
CA ALA A 166 12.53 -6.98 -4.89
C ALA A 166 11.34 -7.39 -5.78
N HIS A 167 10.52 -6.44 -6.25
CA HIS A 167 9.47 -6.66 -7.24
C HIS A 167 10.06 -6.65 -8.67
N ALA A 168 11.00 -7.53 -8.92
CA ALA A 168 11.82 -7.55 -10.13
C ALA A 168 10.99 -7.74 -11.41
N SER A 169 9.90 -8.54 -11.34
CA SER A 169 9.01 -8.76 -12.46
C SER A 169 8.33 -7.47 -12.91
N GLN A 170 7.95 -6.61 -11.97
CA GLN A 170 7.30 -5.33 -12.23
C GLN A 170 8.30 -4.24 -12.60
N CYS A 171 9.49 -4.24 -11.98
CA CYS A 171 10.59 -3.36 -12.36
C CYS A 171 11.09 -3.60 -13.80
N ALA A 172 10.82 -4.77 -14.38
CA ALA A 172 11.12 -5.05 -15.79
C ALA A 172 10.20 -4.28 -16.77
N TYR A 173 9.03 -3.84 -16.31
CA TYR A 173 8.08 -3.02 -17.11
C TYR A 173 8.18 -1.52 -16.78
N THR A 174 8.47 -1.19 -15.52
CA THR A 174 8.42 0.19 -15.01
C THR A 174 9.59 0.45 -14.08
N ASP A 175 10.33 1.53 -14.28
CA ASP A 175 11.44 1.92 -13.39
C ASP A 175 10.88 2.56 -12.10
N TYR A 176 10.26 1.73 -11.25
CA TYR A 176 9.68 2.17 -9.97
C TYR A 176 10.68 2.92 -9.09
N PRO A 177 11.92 2.43 -8.90
CA PRO A 177 12.88 3.17 -8.08
C PRO A 177 13.14 4.59 -8.58
N HIS A 178 13.29 4.79 -9.89
CA HIS A 178 13.48 6.13 -10.45
C HIS A 178 12.27 7.03 -10.21
N GLN A 179 11.08 6.53 -10.56
CA GLN A 179 9.86 7.34 -10.56
C GLN A 179 9.39 7.68 -9.15
N LEU A 180 9.33 6.68 -8.27
CA LEU A 180 8.74 6.84 -6.94
C LEU A 180 9.73 7.40 -5.92
N MET A 181 11.03 7.17 -6.11
CA MET A 181 12.04 7.94 -5.37
C MET A 181 12.08 9.40 -5.83
N GLY A 182 11.74 9.69 -7.10
CA GLY A 182 11.54 11.05 -7.59
C GLY A 182 10.38 11.75 -6.91
N LEU A 183 9.23 11.07 -6.74
CA LEU A 183 8.07 11.58 -5.99
C LEU A 183 8.44 11.80 -4.52
N ALA A 184 9.10 10.86 -3.88
CA ALA A 184 9.56 10.99 -2.50
C ALA A 184 10.56 12.15 -2.33
N ALA A 185 11.45 12.37 -3.30
CA ALA A 185 12.35 13.52 -3.31
C ALA A 185 11.57 14.84 -3.45
N HIS A 186 10.55 14.90 -4.31
CA HIS A 186 9.66 16.06 -4.41
C HIS A 186 8.97 16.37 -3.08
N ARG A 187 8.48 15.36 -2.37
CA ARG A 187 7.82 15.54 -1.07
C ARG A 187 8.74 16.12 0.01
N SER A 188 10.06 15.96 -0.11
CA SER A 188 11.00 16.57 0.83
C SER A 188 11.00 18.11 0.82
N LEU A 189 10.41 18.76 -0.20
CA LEU A 189 10.21 20.23 -0.23
C LEU A 189 9.41 20.76 0.96
N TYR A 190 8.59 19.92 1.57
CA TYR A 190 7.73 20.26 2.71
C TYR A 190 8.35 19.89 4.07
N LEU A 191 9.57 19.39 4.06
CA LEU A 191 10.32 18.93 5.24
C LEU A 191 11.50 19.88 5.56
N PRO A 192 12.18 19.72 6.70
CA PRO A 192 13.42 20.43 7.00
C PRO A 192 14.46 20.27 5.89
N LYS A 193 15.33 21.29 5.69
CA LYS A 193 16.34 21.29 4.61
C LYS A 193 17.34 20.12 4.63
N THR A 194 17.45 19.43 5.75
CA THR A 194 18.27 18.22 5.91
C THR A 194 17.61 16.96 5.37
N SER A 195 16.30 16.98 5.21
CA SER A 195 15.51 15.86 4.69
C SER A 195 15.65 15.77 3.17
N ARG A 196 15.75 14.55 2.67
CA ARG A 196 15.96 14.25 1.24
C ARG A 196 14.78 13.55 0.59
N TYR A 197 14.00 12.81 1.37
CA TYR A 197 12.88 12.03 0.90
C TYR A 197 11.73 12.08 1.90
N GLY A 198 10.51 12.14 1.40
CA GLY A 198 9.29 12.10 2.20
C GLY A 198 8.22 11.22 1.57
N GLU A 199 7.36 10.68 2.39
CA GLU A 199 6.14 10.00 1.97
C GLU A 199 4.92 10.77 2.45
N ALA A 200 3.91 10.88 1.58
CA ALA A 200 2.76 11.74 1.79
C ALA A 200 1.54 10.93 2.23
N PHE A 201 0.84 11.47 3.21
CA PHE A 201 -0.37 10.86 3.77
C PHE A 201 -1.47 11.89 3.93
N ARG A 202 -2.71 11.40 3.84
CA ARG A 202 -3.92 12.16 4.08
C ARG A 202 -4.76 11.45 5.13
N GLU A 203 -5.39 12.21 6.02
CA GLU A 203 -6.34 11.64 6.96
C GLU A 203 -7.55 11.10 6.19
N GLY A 204 -7.92 9.85 6.44
CA GLY A 204 -9.07 9.23 5.78
C GLY A 204 -10.36 10.02 5.99
N SER A 205 -11.29 9.94 5.04
CA SER A 205 -12.51 10.75 4.99
C SER A 205 -13.33 10.70 6.29
N ARG A 206 -13.34 9.56 6.97
CA ARG A 206 -14.04 9.37 8.24
C ARG A 206 -13.39 10.11 9.42
N SER A 207 -12.09 10.22 9.44
CA SER A 207 -11.35 10.94 10.50
C SER A 207 -11.56 12.44 10.41
N ARG A 208 -11.87 12.98 9.20
CA ARG A 208 -12.15 14.41 8.97
C ARG A 208 -13.52 14.87 9.41
N GLN A 209 -14.44 13.95 9.67
CA GLN A 209 -15.80 14.27 10.12
C GLN A 209 -15.93 14.35 11.65
N ARG A 210 -14.85 14.19 12.38
CA ARG A 210 -14.77 14.29 13.84
C ARG A 210 -14.03 15.55 14.25
#